data_9bce39fe21ea85629787755ef0ea1a05
#
_entry.id   9bce39fe21ea85629787755ef0ea1a05
#
_cell.length_a   1.000
_cell.length_b   1.000
_cell.length_c   1.000
_cell.angle_alpha   90.00
_cell.angle_beta   90.00
_cell.angle_gamma   90.00
#
_symmetry.space_group_name_H-M   'P 1'
#
loop_
_entity.id
_entity.type
_entity.pdbx_description
1 polymer ?
#
loop_
_entity_poly.entity_id
_entity_poly.type
_entity_poly.pdbx_seq_one_letter_code
_entity_poly.pdbx_strand_id
1 'polypeptide(L)'
;TSYFSLPDTDVLDEALLRLEGGGAVATWGSTGTGLTSGHVGLHKGFVNAALGKGQEPVALGPAAVAGRLALGDGTPANRSLWDTYVLFGDPAMHLNLDIVPWAHQTCLPLVFRGGQ
;
A
#
# COMPACT_ATOMS: atom_id res chain seq x y z
N THR A 1 1.50 7.41 10.03
CA THR A 1 1.62 6.61 11.26
C THR A 1 0.23 6.39 11.80
N SER A 2 -0.27 5.18 11.67
CA SER A 2 -1.63 4.84 12.10
C SER A 2 -1.56 4.21 13.49
N TYR A 3 -2.05 4.90 14.51
CA TYR A 3 -2.19 4.36 15.85
C TYR A 3 -3.60 3.80 15.99
N PHE A 4 -3.77 2.50 15.75
CA PHE A 4 -5.07 1.83 15.86
C PHE A 4 -5.64 1.73 17.29
N SER A 5 -4.94 2.22 18.26
CA SER A 5 -5.34 2.12 19.67
C SER A 5 -5.72 3.44 20.32
N LEU A 6 -5.89 4.50 19.54
CA LEU A 6 -6.35 5.77 20.09
C LEU A 6 -7.87 5.73 20.28
N PRO A 7 -8.37 5.79 21.52
CA PRO A 7 -9.81 5.86 21.75
C PRO A 7 -10.36 7.15 21.11
N ASP A 8 -11.53 7.04 20.53
CA ASP A 8 -12.28 8.16 19.93
C ASP A 8 -11.61 8.89 18.76
N THR A 9 -10.63 8.26 18.12
CA THR A 9 -9.95 8.86 16.96
C THR A 9 -9.81 7.81 15.86
N ASP A 10 -10.52 8.00 14.74
CA ASP A 10 -10.31 7.19 13.54
C ASP A 10 -8.94 7.51 12.95
N VAL A 11 -8.10 6.50 12.82
CA VAL A 11 -6.84 6.63 12.09
C VAL A 11 -7.10 6.53 10.59
N LEU A 12 -6.19 7.08 9.79
CA LEU A 12 -6.36 7.17 8.34
C LEU A 12 -6.71 5.82 7.70
N ASP A 13 -6.02 4.75 8.07
CA ASP A 13 -6.23 3.42 7.50
C ASP A 13 -7.63 2.89 7.84
N GLU A 14 -8.09 3.10 9.07
CA GLU A 14 -9.42 2.73 9.50
C GLU A 14 -10.50 3.56 8.80
N ALA A 15 -10.31 4.86 8.72
CA ALA A 15 -11.23 5.76 8.03
C ALA A 15 -11.37 5.38 6.55
N LEU A 16 -10.27 5.03 5.87
CA LEU A 16 -10.28 4.59 4.48
C LEU A 16 -10.98 3.24 4.28
N LEU A 17 -10.80 2.29 5.20
CA LEU A 17 -11.45 0.97 5.12
C LEU A 17 -12.95 1.03 5.40
N ARG A 18 -13.39 2.00 6.22
CA ARG A 18 -14.80 2.15 6.64
C ARG A 18 -15.59 3.11 5.76
N LEU A 19 -14.95 3.78 4.82
CA LEU A 19 -15.62 4.77 3.97
C LEU A 19 -16.60 4.11 3.00
N GLU A 20 -17.90 4.37 3.21
CA GLU A 20 -18.95 3.88 2.33
C GLU A 20 -18.91 4.57 0.96
N GLY A 21 -19.04 3.78 -0.09
CA GLY A 21 -19.07 4.26 -1.47
C GLY A 21 -17.72 4.67 -2.05
N GLY A 22 -16.62 4.33 -1.36
CA GLY A 22 -15.27 4.60 -1.82
C GLY A 22 -14.24 4.08 -0.83
N GLY A 23 -13.07 4.70 -0.78
CA GLY A 23 -12.01 4.35 0.17
C GLY A 23 -11.08 3.25 -0.30
N ALA A 24 -10.50 2.51 0.64
CA ALA A 24 -9.53 1.46 0.38
C ALA A 24 -10.14 0.08 0.61
N VAL A 25 -9.79 -0.88 -0.23
CA VAL A 25 -10.13 -2.30 -0.04
C VAL A 25 -9.14 -3.03 0.87
N ALA A 26 -7.95 -2.47 0.99
CA ALA A 26 -6.91 -2.90 1.92
C ALA A 26 -5.97 -1.73 2.21
N THR A 27 -5.36 -1.75 3.39
CA THR A 27 -4.29 -0.82 3.75
C THR A 27 -3.11 -1.59 4.31
N TRP A 28 -1.91 -1.11 4.03
CA TRP A 28 -0.69 -1.66 4.57
C TRP A 28 0.18 -0.54 5.13
N GLY A 29 0.23 -0.46 6.42
CA GLY A 29 0.82 0.67 7.12
C GLY A 29 1.36 0.32 8.49
N SER A 30 2.07 1.28 9.07
CA SER A 30 2.67 1.15 10.40
C SER A 30 1.67 1.54 11.48
N THR A 31 1.52 0.68 12.49
CA THR A 31 0.73 0.95 13.70
C THR A 31 1.52 1.72 14.75
N GLY A 32 2.79 1.99 14.52
CA GLY A 32 3.66 2.70 15.45
C GLY A 32 4.66 3.61 14.75
N THR A 33 5.48 4.29 15.55
CA THR A 33 6.60 5.08 15.03
C THR A 33 7.74 4.17 14.60
N GLY A 34 8.27 4.38 13.41
CA GLY A 34 9.43 3.67 12.88
C GLY A 34 10.48 4.63 12.33
N LEU A 35 11.71 4.17 12.23
CA LEU A 35 12.77 4.94 11.59
C LEU A 35 12.58 4.95 10.07
N THR A 36 12.75 6.11 9.47
CA THR A 36 12.47 6.34 8.04
C THR A 36 13.32 5.49 7.09
N SER A 37 14.53 5.12 7.51
CA SER A 37 15.50 4.45 6.64
C SER A 37 15.04 3.09 6.10
N GLY A 38 14.29 2.33 6.88
CA GLY A 38 13.78 1.00 6.48
C GLY A 38 12.54 1.03 5.58
N HIS A 39 11.77 2.12 5.61
CA HIS A 39 10.50 2.22 4.88
C HIS A 39 10.68 2.04 3.37
N VAL A 40 11.74 2.57 2.79
CA VAL A 40 12.00 2.45 1.35
C VAL A 40 12.18 1.00 0.93
N GLY A 41 12.96 0.22 1.68
CA GLY A 41 13.17 -1.20 1.41
C GLY A 41 11.86 -1.99 1.52
N LEU A 42 11.14 -1.76 2.60
CA LEU A 42 9.86 -2.40 2.90
C LEU A 42 8.81 -2.14 1.82
N HIS A 43 8.59 -0.87 1.46
CA HIS A 43 7.63 -0.51 0.42
C HIS A 43 8.06 -1.00 -0.96
N LYS A 44 9.35 -0.91 -1.30
CA LYS A 44 9.87 -1.41 -2.57
C LYS A 44 9.68 -2.93 -2.72
N GLY A 45 9.95 -3.68 -1.67
CA GLY A 45 9.72 -5.13 -1.65
C GLY A 45 8.24 -5.48 -1.86
N PHE A 46 7.35 -4.80 -1.14
CA PHE A 46 5.91 -4.97 -1.27
C PHE A 46 5.43 -4.67 -2.70
N VAL A 47 5.73 -3.48 -3.20
CA VAL A 47 5.25 -3.02 -4.52
C VAL A 47 5.80 -3.90 -5.64
N ASN A 48 7.07 -4.27 -5.60
CA ASN A 48 7.66 -5.13 -6.61
C ASN A 48 6.98 -6.51 -6.66
N ALA A 49 6.64 -7.08 -5.51
CA ALA A 49 5.94 -8.36 -5.45
C ALA A 49 4.48 -8.24 -5.89
N ALA A 50 3.76 -7.24 -5.39
CA ALA A 50 2.35 -7.02 -5.71
C ALA A 50 2.12 -6.68 -7.19
N LEU A 51 3.05 -5.96 -7.82
CA LEU A 51 2.99 -5.60 -9.25
C LEU A 51 3.67 -6.63 -10.16
N GLY A 52 4.26 -7.69 -9.62
CA GLY A 52 4.93 -8.72 -10.41
C GLY A 52 6.16 -8.22 -11.15
N LYS A 53 6.90 -7.27 -10.60
CA LYS A 53 8.09 -6.73 -11.26
C LYS A 53 9.18 -7.78 -11.36
N GLY A 54 9.33 -8.37 -12.54
CA GLY A 54 10.28 -9.45 -12.82
C GLY A 54 9.79 -10.85 -12.42
N GLN A 55 8.55 -10.98 -12.02
CA GLN A 55 7.88 -12.24 -11.67
C GLN A 55 6.36 -12.08 -11.81
N GLU A 56 5.60 -13.16 -11.62
CA GLU A 56 4.15 -13.06 -11.56
C GLU A 56 3.70 -12.23 -10.35
N PRO A 57 2.67 -11.36 -10.50
CA PRO A 57 2.09 -10.62 -9.41
C PRO A 57 1.56 -11.56 -8.32
N VAL A 58 1.82 -11.24 -7.07
CA VAL A 58 1.34 -12.04 -5.95
C VAL A 58 0.23 -11.32 -5.19
N ALA A 59 -0.55 -12.08 -4.41
CA ALA A 59 -1.57 -11.51 -3.53
C ALA A 59 -0.95 -10.60 -2.46
N LEU A 60 -1.78 -9.74 -1.85
CA LEU A 60 -1.32 -8.72 -0.89
C LEU A 60 -0.62 -9.31 0.34
N GLY A 61 -1.04 -10.48 0.83
CA GLY A 61 -0.40 -11.15 1.95
C GLY A 61 1.05 -11.55 1.64
N PRO A 62 1.31 -12.36 0.60
CA PRO A 62 2.66 -12.63 0.14
C PRO A 62 3.47 -11.38 -0.21
N ALA A 63 2.86 -10.34 -0.77
CA ALA A 63 3.53 -9.08 -1.03
C ALA A 63 3.98 -8.38 0.27
N ALA A 64 3.15 -8.41 1.31
CA ALA A 64 3.52 -7.88 2.63
C ALA A 64 4.70 -8.65 3.25
N VAL A 65 4.73 -9.98 3.08
CA VAL A 65 5.89 -10.79 3.48
C VAL A 65 7.14 -10.41 2.69
N ALA A 66 7.03 -10.25 1.36
CA ALA A 66 8.15 -9.82 0.52
C ALA A 66 8.69 -8.44 0.95
N GLY A 67 7.81 -7.52 1.31
CA GLY A 67 8.20 -6.23 1.87
C GLY A 67 9.01 -6.37 3.15
N ARG A 68 8.59 -7.21 4.08
CA ARG A 68 9.34 -7.49 5.32
C ARG A 68 10.69 -8.14 5.03
N LEU A 69 10.75 -9.12 4.14
CA LEU A 69 12.01 -9.77 3.77
C LEU A 69 12.99 -8.80 3.13
N ALA A 70 12.52 -7.80 2.40
CA ALA A 70 13.36 -6.77 1.78
C ALA A 70 14.02 -5.82 2.81
N LEU A 71 13.61 -5.84 4.07
CA LEU A 71 14.29 -5.12 5.14
C LEU A 71 15.65 -5.75 5.51
N GLY A 72 15.90 -6.99 5.09
CA GLY A 72 17.14 -7.70 5.40
C GLY A 72 17.27 -8.10 6.86
N ASP A 73 18.48 -8.06 7.36
CA ASP A 73 18.84 -8.45 8.70
C ASP A 73 18.16 -7.59 9.78
N GLY A 74 17.89 -8.21 10.90
CA GLY A 74 17.14 -7.63 12.01
C GLY A 74 17.88 -6.55 12.79
N THR A 75 18.35 -5.49 12.13
CA THR A 75 18.80 -4.30 12.87
C THR A 75 17.63 -3.80 13.74
N PRO A 76 17.89 -3.20 14.90
CA PRO A 76 16.83 -2.71 15.79
C PRO A 76 15.83 -1.79 15.07
N ALA A 77 16.29 -1.00 14.12
CA ALA A 77 15.47 -0.13 13.29
C ALA A 77 14.51 -0.89 12.39
N ASN A 78 15.02 -1.92 11.70
CA ASN A 78 14.23 -2.76 10.81
C ASN A 78 13.25 -3.65 11.59
N ARG A 79 13.66 -4.10 12.77
CA ARG A 79 12.80 -4.91 13.65
C ARG A 79 11.55 -4.16 14.09
N SER A 80 11.68 -2.88 14.41
CA SER A 80 10.51 -2.03 14.73
C SER A 80 9.52 -1.97 13.57
N LEU A 81 9.99 -1.90 12.33
CA LEU A 81 9.12 -1.94 11.15
C LEU A 81 8.48 -3.30 10.94
N TRP A 82 9.19 -4.39 11.20
CA TRP A 82 8.64 -5.75 11.15
C TRP A 82 7.47 -5.93 12.09
N ASP A 83 7.60 -5.41 13.30
CA ASP A 83 6.61 -5.58 14.36
C ASP A 83 5.39 -4.67 14.19
N THR A 84 5.57 -3.51 13.56
CA THR A 84 4.53 -2.47 13.48
C THR A 84 3.77 -2.41 12.16
N TYR A 85 4.32 -2.96 11.06
CA TYR A 85 3.60 -2.96 9.78
C TYR A 85 2.54 -4.06 9.72
N VAL A 86 1.31 -3.68 9.46
CA VAL A 86 0.16 -4.58 9.40
C VAL A 86 -0.59 -4.38 8.09
N LEU A 87 -1.04 -5.49 7.52
CA LEU A 87 -1.98 -5.52 6.39
C LEU A 87 -3.39 -5.63 6.97
N PHE A 88 -4.24 -4.67 6.67
CA PHE A 88 -5.67 -4.74 6.90
C PHE A 88 -6.39 -4.94 5.58
N GLY A 89 -7.20 -5.98 5.49
CA GLY A 89 -7.90 -6.40 4.30
C GLY A 89 -7.72 -7.88 4.04
N ASP A 90 -8.21 -8.36 2.92
CA ASP A 90 -8.06 -9.75 2.52
C ASP A 90 -6.65 -10.02 1.99
N PRO A 91 -5.84 -10.86 2.67
CA PRO A 91 -4.48 -11.17 2.22
C PRO A 91 -4.43 -11.99 0.93
N ALA A 92 -5.54 -12.62 0.52
CA ALA A 92 -5.65 -13.36 -0.72
C ALA A 92 -5.98 -12.45 -1.92
N MET A 93 -6.31 -11.19 -1.70
CA MET A 93 -6.63 -10.25 -2.75
C MET A 93 -5.41 -9.95 -3.62
N HIS A 94 -5.63 -9.89 -4.93
CA HIS A 94 -4.66 -9.40 -5.90
C HIS A 94 -4.99 -7.98 -6.31
N LEU A 95 -3.95 -7.21 -6.64
CA LEU A 95 -4.16 -5.92 -7.31
C LEU A 95 -4.72 -6.16 -8.70
N ASN A 96 -5.74 -5.40 -9.08
CA ASN A 96 -6.19 -5.36 -10.46
C ASN A 96 -5.18 -4.55 -11.28
N LEU A 97 -4.37 -5.25 -12.07
CA LEU A 97 -3.31 -4.65 -12.89
C LEU A 97 -3.75 -4.39 -14.33
N ASP A 98 -5.02 -4.60 -14.68
CA ASP A 98 -5.61 -4.20 -15.95
C ASP A 98 -5.72 -2.66 -16.03
N ILE A 99 -4.62 -2.01 -15.69
CA ILE A 99 -4.49 -0.56 -15.81
C ILE A 99 -4.16 -0.29 -17.27
N VAL A 100 -5.10 0.29 -17.99
CA VAL A 100 -4.83 0.84 -19.31
C VAL A 100 -3.64 1.80 -19.21
N PRO A 101 -2.55 1.59 -19.95
CA PRO A 101 -1.40 2.46 -19.89
C PRO A 101 -1.82 3.93 -20.00
N TRP A 102 -1.22 4.78 -19.21
CA TRP A 102 -1.49 6.24 -19.22
C TRP A 102 -1.42 6.88 -20.60
N ALA A 103 -0.62 6.28 -21.52
CA ALA A 103 -0.54 6.70 -22.90
C ALA A 103 -1.86 6.56 -23.68
N HIS A 104 -2.78 5.74 -23.19
CA HIS A 104 -4.11 5.56 -23.77
C HIS A 104 -5.23 6.16 -22.90
N GLN A 105 -4.92 6.53 -21.70
CA GLN A 105 -5.72 7.52 -21.02
C GLN A 105 -5.45 8.82 -21.77
N THR A 106 -6.20 9.04 -22.80
CA THR A 106 -6.50 10.38 -23.18
C THR A 106 -7.18 10.97 -21.92
N CYS A 107 -6.36 11.52 -21.01
CA CYS A 107 -6.68 12.82 -20.54
C CYS A 107 -6.75 13.65 -21.82
N LEU A 108 -7.73 13.35 -22.62
CA LEU A 108 -8.20 14.36 -23.50
C LEU A 108 -8.42 15.49 -22.55
N PRO A 109 -7.57 16.50 -22.66
CA PRO A 109 -7.95 17.73 -22.08
C PRO A 109 -9.41 17.76 -22.42
N LEU A 110 -10.22 17.90 -21.43
CA LEU A 110 -11.54 18.35 -21.67
C LEU A 110 -11.36 19.33 -22.79
N VAL A 111 -11.54 18.82 -24.00
CA VAL A 111 -11.53 19.69 -25.13
C VAL A 111 -12.69 20.54 -24.77
N PHE A 112 -12.37 21.67 -24.19
CA PHE A 112 -13.25 22.78 -24.22
C PHE A 112 -13.47 22.97 -25.72
N ARG A 113 -14.41 22.22 -26.26
CA ARG A 113 -15.09 22.70 -27.44
C ARG A 113 -15.55 24.03 -26.98
N GLY A 114 -14.75 25.03 -27.35
CA GLY A 114 -15.15 26.39 -27.22
C GLY A 114 -16.53 26.40 -27.82
N GLY A 115 -17.53 26.58 -26.95
CA GLY A 115 -18.89 26.62 -27.41
C GLY A 115 -18.92 27.72 -28.45
N GLN A 116 -19.34 27.34 -29.61
CA GLN A 116 -19.99 28.34 -30.44
C GLN A 116 -21.34 28.59 -29.81
#